data_7cfea9aed5afccbef26c3ab778611c56
#
_entry.id   7cfea9aed5afccbef26c3ab778611c56
#
_cell.length_a   1.000
_cell.length_b   1.000
_cell.length_c   1.000
_cell.angle_alpha   90.00
_cell.angle_beta   90.00
_cell.angle_gamma   90.00
#
_symmetry.space_group_name_H-M   'P 1'
#
loop_
_entity.id
_entity.type
_entity.pdbx_description
1 polymer ?
#
loop_
_entity_poly.entity_id
_entity_poly.type
_entity_poly.pdbx_seq_one_letter_code
_entity_poly.pdbx_strand_id
1 'polypeptide(L)' 'REREVLALMAEGRSNSAIAAALVVGGGAVEKHINNIFTKLGLAPGDRDHRRVLAVLRYLGA' A
#
# COMPACT_ATOMS: atom_id res chain seq x y z
N ARG A 1 1.09 2.12 11.18
CA ARG A 1 0.11 2.61 10.17
C ARG A 1 0.34 1.98 8.80
N GLU A 2 1.60 1.84 8.41
CA GLU A 2 1.92 1.24 7.11
C GLU A 2 1.48 -0.21 7.01
N ARG A 3 1.62 -0.97 8.10
CA ARG A 3 1.18 -2.37 8.10
C ARG A 3 -0.34 -2.46 7.90
N GLU A 4 -1.10 -1.55 8.50
CA GLU A 4 -2.55 -1.52 8.32
C GLU A 4 -2.92 -1.20 6.87
N VAL A 5 -2.21 -0.23 6.27
CA VAL A 5 -2.42 0.11 4.86
C VAL A 5 -2.12 -1.12 3.98
N LEU A 6 -1.02 -1.79 4.24
CA LEU A 6 -0.61 -2.95 3.46
C LEU A 6 -1.61 -4.10 3.60
N ALA A 7 -2.13 -4.32 4.80
CA ALA A 7 -3.16 -5.34 5.03
C ALA A 7 -4.42 -5.05 4.22
N LEU A 8 -4.84 -3.79 4.17
CA LEU A 8 -6.02 -3.39 3.40
C LEU A 8 -5.77 -3.50 1.90
N MET A 9 -4.54 -3.20 1.45
CA MET A 9 -4.15 -3.44 0.07
C MET A 9 -4.25 -4.92 -0.29
N ALA A 10 -3.85 -5.78 0.62
CA ALA A 10 -3.92 -7.24 0.41
C ALA A 10 -5.36 -7.72 0.28
N GLU A 11 -6.32 -6.99 0.84
CA GLU A 11 -7.74 -7.28 0.68
C GLU A 11 -8.30 -6.79 -0.65
N GLY A 12 -7.47 -6.14 -1.47
CA GLY A 12 -7.90 -5.63 -2.76
C GLY A 12 -8.60 -4.28 -2.69
N ARG A 13 -8.45 -3.54 -1.61
CA ARG A 13 -9.11 -2.26 -1.45
C ARG A 13 -8.39 -1.16 -2.22
N SER A 14 -9.18 -0.23 -2.76
CA SER A 14 -8.65 0.97 -3.41
C SER A 14 -8.10 1.94 -2.37
N ASN A 15 -7.30 2.93 -2.82
CA ASN A 15 -6.80 3.96 -1.92
C ASN A 15 -7.93 4.72 -1.22
N SER A 16 -9.02 4.99 -1.95
CA SER A 16 -10.19 5.65 -1.36
C SER A 16 -10.81 4.81 -0.25
N ALA A 17 -10.93 3.51 -0.47
CA ALA A 17 -11.48 2.59 0.53
C ALA A 17 -10.56 2.49 1.75
N ILE A 18 -9.23 2.47 1.53
CA ILE A 18 -8.26 2.45 2.61
C ILE A 18 -8.37 3.74 3.43
N ALA A 19 -8.45 4.89 2.76
CA ALA A 19 -8.59 6.17 3.44
C ALA A 19 -9.83 6.20 4.32
N ALA A 20 -10.96 5.70 3.80
CA ALA A 20 -12.21 5.66 4.56
C ALA A 20 -12.09 4.73 5.76
N ALA A 21 -11.49 3.54 5.57
CA ALA A 21 -11.34 2.56 6.65
C ALA A 21 -10.46 3.07 7.79
N LEU A 22 -9.42 3.84 7.47
CA LEU A 22 -8.49 4.37 8.47
C LEU A 22 -8.86 5.78 8.94
N VAL A 23 -9.89 6.37 8.36
CA VAL A 23 -10.36 7.73 8.67
C VAL A 23 -9.23 8.73 8.48
N VAL A 24 -8.57 8.67 7.32
CA VAL A 24 -7.49 9.59 6.94
C VAL A 24 -7.74 10.11 5.53
N GLY A 25 -6.99 11.12 5.12
CA GLY A 25 -7.09 11.67 3.76
C GLY A 25 -6.38 10.78 2.74
N GLY A 26 -6.79 10.93 1.46
CA GLY A 26 -6.17 10.18 0.37
C GLY A 26 -4.68 10.45 0.23
N GLY A 27 -4.25 11.70 0.47
CA GLY A 27 -2.84 12.04 0.43
C GLY A 27 -2.01 11.30 1.48
N ALA A 28 -2.59 11.09 2.66
CA ALA A 28 -1.92 10.33 3.72
C ALA A 28 -1.75 8.86 3.30
N VAL A 29 -2.76 8.29 2.66
CA VAL A 29 -2.69 6.91 2.17
C VAL A 29 -1.59 6.79 1.11
N GLU A 30 -1.53 7.71 0.16
CA GLU A 30 -0.48 7.70 -0.87
C GLU A 30 0.91 7.80 -0.26
N LYS A 31 1.08 8.64 0.75
CA LYS A 31 2.35 8.80 1.44
C LYS A 31 2.76 7.48 2.11
N HIS A 32 1.84 6.82 2.78
CA HIS A 32 2.12 5.53 3.41
C HIS A 32 2.49 4.48 2.37
N ILE A 33 1.80 4.44 1.24
CA ILE A 33 2.08 3.48 0.18
C ILE A 33 3.47 3.72 -0.41
N ASN A 34 3.84 4.99 -0.65
CA ASN A 34 5.16 5.31 -1.17
C ASN A 34 6.25 4.90 -0.17
N ASN A 35 6.01 5.10 1.12
CA ASN A 35 6.96 4.67 2.16
C ASN A 35 7.10 3.14 2.17
N ILE A 36 6.00 2.42 1.99
CA ILE A 36 6.02 0.95 1.89
C ILE A 36 6.89 0.52 0.73
N PHE A 37 6.69 1.12 -0.44
CA PHE A 37 7.48 0.78 -1.63
C PHE A 37 8.97 1.03 -1.40
N THR A 38 9.30 2.14 -0.76
CA THR A 38 10.69 2.48 -0.45
C THR A 38 11.30 1.47 0.51
N LYS A 39 10.58 1.13 1.57
CA LYS A 39 11.06 0.19 2.58
C LYS A 39 11.26 -1.22 2.02
N LEU A 40 10.44 -1.61 1.07
CA LEU A 40 10.56 -2.92 0.43
C LEU A 40 11.59 -2.92 -0.71
N GLY A 41 12.20 -1.78 -1.00
CA GLY A 41 13.20 -1.67 -2.05
C GLY A 41 12.64 -1.83 -3.46
N LEU A 42 11.37 -1.50 -3.65
CA LEU A 42 10.75 -1.63 -4.96
C LEU A 42 11.13 -0.44 -5.84
N ALA A 43 11.72 -0.73 -6.99
CA ALA A 43 12.19 0.30 -7.90
C ALA A 43 11.02 1.14 -8.44
N PRO A 44 11.26 2.43 -8.77
CA PRO A 44 10.23 3.24 -9.43
C PRO A 44 9.73 2.57 -10.70
N GLY A 45 8.44 2.68 -10.95
CA GLY A 45 7.84 2.05 -12.12
C GLY A 45 6.33 2.06 -12.01
N ASP A 46 5.71 1.08 -12.63
CA ASP A 46 4.26 0.95 -12.61
C ASP A 46 3.75 0.78 -11.19
N ARG A 47 2.85 1.67 -10.77
CA ARG A 47 2.30 1.65 -9.41
C ARG A 47 1.55 0.34 -9.13
N ASP A 48 0.76 -0.13 -10.10
CA ASP A 48 -0.01 -1.35 -9.92
C ASP A 48 0.90 -2.56 -9.75
N HIS A 49 1.98 -2.61 -10.51
CA HIS A 49 2.97 -3.68 -10.40
C HIS A 49 3.64 -3.67 -9.01
N ARG A 50 4.07 -2.49 -8.55
CA ARG A 50 4.67 -2.37 -7.22
C ARG A 50 3.67 -2.73 -6.12
N ARG A 51 2.41 -2.40 -6.33
CA ARG A 51 1.35 -2.72 -5.40
C ARG A 51 1.19 -4.23 -5.25
N VAL A 52 1.20 -4.96 -6.35
CA VAL A 52 1.14 -6.42 -6.34
C VAL A 52 2.36 -7.00 -5.62
N LEU A 53 3.56 -6.51 -5.93
CA LEU A 53 4.79 -7.00 -5.30
C LEU A 53 4.77 -6.75 -3.79
N ALA A 54 4.28 -5.60 -3.35
CA ALA A 54 4.19 -5.26 -1.94
C ALA A 54 3.24 -6.23 -1.22
N VAL A 55 2.09 -6.51 -1.81
CA VAL A 55 1.12 -7.45 -1.24
C VAL A 55 1.71 -8.85 -1.14
N LEU A 56 2.39 -9.30 -2.18
CA LEU A 56 3.04 -10.62 -2.15
C LEU A 56 4.07 -10.71 -1.03
N ARG A 57 4.87 -9.65 -0.83
CA ARG A 57 5.81 -9.60 0.28
C ARG A 57 5.10 -9.68 1.63
N TYR A 58 3.99 -8.96 1.77
CA TYR A 58 3.20 -8.97 2.99
C TYR A 58 2.67 -10.36 3.30
N LEU A 59 2.23 -11.10 2.28
CA LEU A 59 1.69 -12.44 2.44
C LEU A 59 2.78 -13.50 2.62
N GLY A 60 4.03 -13.15 2.49
CA GLY A 60 5.14 -14.08 2.63
C GLY A 60 5.40 -14.94 1.41
N ALA A 61 4.90 -14.52 0.28
CA ALA A 61 5.06 -15.27 -0.97
C ALA A 61 6.37 -14.94 -1.69
#